data_e5c06dc9f64d03d8f1f1f6b953b916bc
#
_entry.id   e5c06dc9f64d03d8f1f1f6b953b916bc
#
_cell.length_a   1.000
_cell.length_b   1.000
_cell.length_c   1.000
_cell.angle_alpha   90.00
_cell.angle_beta   90.00
_cell.angle_gamma   90.00
#
_symmetry.space_group_name_H-M   'P 1'
#
loop_
_entity.id
_entity.type
_entity.pdbx_description
1 polymer ?
#
loop_
_entity_poly.entity_id
_entity_poly.type
_entity_poly.pdbx_seq_one_letter_code
_entity_poly.pdbx_strand_id
1 'polypeptide(L)'
;EKMLETVSRRPRPDWIDIHNLKIIRYGSYAYIDCDLTLPWYYTVRQGHKACEELKRVIEQSFSDRVLFSVHSDPCEERHCNHCSVEECPYRREAFAGPLVYTLRELTENDEQRSE
;
A
#
# COMPACT_ATOMS: atom_id res chain seq x y z
N GLU A 1 -9.62 12.64 -5.09
CA GLU A 1 -9.13 11.79 -6.17
C GLU A 1 -9.59 10.34 -5.98
N LYS A 2 -10.01 9.72 -7.06
CA LYS A 2 -10.61 8.38 -7.03
C LYS A 2 -9.66 7.30 -6.51
N MET A 3 -8.40 7.35 -6.94
CA MET A 3 -7.39 6.39 -6.48
C MET A 3 -7.18 6.52 -4.96
N LEU A 4 -7.07 7.74 -4.47
CA LEU A 4 -6.87 8.00 -3.05
C LEU A 4 -8.04 7.47 -2.23
N GLU A 5 -9.27 7.69 -2.68
CA GLU A 5 -10.45 7.16 -2.01
C GLU A 5 -10.43 5.64 -1.94
N THR A 6 -10.12 5.01 -3.07
CA THR A 6 -10.11 3.54 -3.14
C THR A 6 -9.06 2.94 -2.23
N VAL A 7 -7.87 3.51 -2.22
CA VAL A 7 -6.77 3.05 -1.36
C VAL A 7 -7.11 3.28 0.11
N SER A 8 -7.74 4.42 0.42
CA SER A 8 -8.09 4.75 1.80
C SER A 8 -9.12 3.81 2.40
N ARG A 9 -9.96 3.18 1.58
CA ARG A 9 -10.92 2.18 2.05
C ARG A 9 -10.27 0.90 2.50
N ARG A 10 -9.03 0.66 2.06
CA ARG A 10 -8.25 -0.52 2.43
C ARG A 10 -9.05 -1.82 2.33
N PRO A 11 -9.41 -2.25 1.10
CA PRO A 11 -10.20 -3.47 0.95
C PRO A 11 -9.47 -4.72 1.43
N ARG A 12 -8.16 -4.63 1.70
CA ARG A 12 -7.39 -5.73 2.29
C ARG A 12 -6.67 -5.24 3.55
N PRO A 13 -6.91 -5.92 4.71
CA PRO A 13 -6.22 -5.56 5.95
C PRO A 13 -4.70 -5.72 5.88
N ASP A 14 -4.22 -6.60 5.01
CA ASP A 14 -2.79 -6.88 4.85
C ASP A 14 -2.04 -5.83 4.05
N TRP A 15 -2.73 -4.85 3.49
CA TRP A 15 -2.08 -3.65 2.94
C TRP A 15 -1.77 -2.71 4.10
N ILE A 16 -0.68 -2.99 4.80
CA ILE A 16 -0.35 -2.29 6.04
C ILE A 16 -0.03 -0.83 5.78
N ASP A 17 0.72 -0.55 4.72
CA ASP A 17 1.07 0.81 4.34
C ASP A 17 1.40 0.86 2.85
N ILE A 18 0.93 1.90 2.19
CA ILE A 18 1.26 2.20 0.79
C ILE A 18 1.98 3.54 0.80
N HIS A 19 3.18 3.58 0.25
CA HIS A 19 4.00 4.78 0.30
C HIS A 19 4.89 4.89 -0.93
N ASN A 20 5.60 6.00 -1.03
CA ASN A 20 6.53 6.28 -2.11
C ASN A 20 5.90 6.14 -3.50
N LEU A 21 4.64 6.58 -3.62
CA LEU A 21 3.88 6.51 -4.86
C LEU A 21 4.40 7.52 -5.88
N LYS A 22 4.64 7.05 -7.09
CA LYS A 22 5.06 7.90 -8.20
C LYS A 22 4.17 7.63 -9.40
N ILE A 23 3.75 8.69 -10.07
CA ILE A 23 2.92 8.60 -11.26
C ILE A 23 3.57 9.43 -12.35
N ILE A 24 3.87 8.79 -13.48
CA ILE A 24 4.44 9.46 -14.65
C ILE A 24 3.54 9.16 -15.83
N ARG A 25 3.11 10.20 -16.55
CA ARG A 25 2.24 10.05 -17.71
C ARG A 25 3.02 10.22 -19.00
N TYR A 26 2.78 9.28 -19.92
CA TYR A 26 3.34 9.32 -21.27
C TYR A 26 2.20 9.09 -22.25
N GLY A 27 1.70 10.15 -22.88
CA GLY A 27 0.60 10.02 -23.84
C GLY A 27 -0.60 9.34 -23.18
N SER A 28 -1.00 8.18 -23.69
CA SER A 28 -2.13 7.41 -23.16
C SER A 28 -1.76 6.45 -22.03
N TYR A 29 -0.49 6.44 -21.62
CA TYR A 29 -0.01 5.54 -20.56
C TYR A 29 0.19 6.29 -19.25
N ALA A 30 -0.16 5.66 -18.15
CA ALA A 30 0.21 6.10 -16.81
C ALA A 30 1.17 5.07 -16.22
N TYR A 31 2.36 5.52 -15.87
CA TYR A 31 3.37 4.69 -15.21
C TYR A 31 3.23 4.91 -13.71
N ILE A 32 2.89 3.87 -12.98
CA ILE A 32 2.65 3.98 -11.53
C ILE A 32 3.57 3.04 -10.79
N ASP A 33 4.21 3.56 -9.76
CA ASP A 33 5.18 2.84 -8.96
C ASP A 33 4.91 3.16 -7.49
N CYS A 34 4.96 2.15 -6.63
CA CYS A 34 4.81 2.37 -5.18
C CYS A 34 5.42 1.22 -4.39
N ASP A 35 5.53 1.46 -3.08
CA ASP A 35 5.94 0.45 -2.13
C ASP A 35 4.74 0.04 -1.28
N LEU A 36 4.62 -1.25 -1.02
CA LEU A 36 3.53 -1.81 -0.23
C LEU A 36 4.12 -2.60 0.94
N THR A 37 3.76 -2.20 2.15
CA THR A 37 4.16 -2.92 3.36
C THR A 37 3.17 -4.05 3.62
N LEU A 38 3.69 -5.26 3.70
CA LEU A 38 2.92 -6.49 3.93
C LEU A 38 3.42 -7.18 5.21
N PRO A 39 2.63 -8.11 5.78
CA PRO A 39 3.11 -8.91 6.89
C PRO A 39 4.44 -9.60 6.53
N TRP A 40 5.43 -9.45 7.39
CA TRP A 40 6.79 -9.96 7.12
C TRP A 40 6.84 -11.48 6.94
N TYR A 41 5.88 -12.17 7.54
CA TYR A 41 5.82 -13.63 7.52
C TYR A 41 5.09 -14.21 6.31
N TYR A 42 4.66 -13.36 5.38
CA TYR A 42 4.00 -13.83 4.16
C TYR A 42 4.96 -14.62 3.29
N THR A 43 4.44 -15.69 2.67
CA THR A 43 5.14 -16.38 1.60
C THR A 43 5.16 -15.49 0.37
N VAL A 44 6.04 -15.81 -0.57
CA VAL A 44 6.09 -15.10 -1.86
C VAL A 44 4.74 -15.17 -2.55
N ARG A 45 4.05 -16.29 -2.46
CA ARG A 45 2.72 -16.45 -3.07
C ARG A 45 1.68 -15.51 -2.45
N GLN A 46 1.66 -15.43 -1.13
CA GLN A 46 0.73 -14.55 -0.42
C GLN A 46 1.02 -13.08 -0.76
N GLY A 47 2.28 -12.71 -0.77
CA GLY A 47 2.71 -11.36 -1.13
C GLY A 47 2.34 -11.02 -2.56
N HIS A 48 2.54 -11.94 -3.48
CA HIS A 48 2.19 -11.75 -4.89
C HIS A 48 0.69 -11.49 -5.05
N LYS A 49 -0.15 -12.25 -4.36
CA LYS A 49 -1.60 -12.07 -4.40
C LYS A 49 -2.01 -10.68 -3.91
N ALA A 50 -1.42 -10.24 -2.81
CA ALA A 50 -1.71 -8.93 -2.25
C ALA A 50 -1.33 -7.82 -3.23
N CYS A 51 -0.19 -7.95 -3.89
CA CYS A 51 0.29 -6.98 -4.87
C CYS A 51 -0.59 -6.96 -6.14
N GLU A 52 -1.02 -8.13 -6.60
CA GLU A 52 -1.89 -8.22 -7.78
C GLU A 52 -3.25 -7.58 -7.52
N GLU A 53 -3.77 -7.71 -6.31
CA GLU A 53 -5.02 -7.07 -5.91
C GLU A 53 -4.88 -5.55 -5.94
N LEU A 54 -3.77 -5.03 -5.43
CA LEU A 54 -3.50 -3.59 -5.47
C LEU A 54 -3.38 -3.09 -6.90
N LYS A 55 -2.69 -3.84 -7.75
CA LYS A 55 -2.57 -3.50 -9.18
C LYS A 55 -3.94 -3.37 -9.81
N ARG A 56 -4.83 -4.33 -9.56
CA ARG A 56 -6.17 -4.31 -10.12
C ARG A 56 -6.97 -3.10 -9.67
N VAL A 57 -6.91 -2.78 -8.38
CA VAL A 57 -7.60 -1.62 -7.82
C VAL A 57 -7.08 -0.33 -8.44
N ILE A 58 -5.78 -0.21 -8.60
CA ILE A 58 -5.16 0.97 -9.21
C ILE A 58 -5.56 1.09 -10.68
N GLU A 59 -5.51 0.00 -11.43
CA GLU A 59 -5.89 0.00 -12.84
C GLU A 59 -7.33 0.45 -13.03
N GLN A 60 -8.24 0.04 -12.15
CA GLN A 60 -9.64 0.44 -12.21
C GLN A 60 -9.86 1.92 -11.91
N SER A 61 -8.90 2.57 -11.28
CA SER A 61 -9.00 3.98 -10.90
C SER A 61 -8.57 4.93 -12.02
N PHE A 62 -8.04 4.41 -13.11
CA PHE A 62 -7.53 5.21 -14.22
C PHE A 62 -8.22 4.81 -15.52
N SER A 63 -8.48 5.82 -16.38
CA SER A 63 -8.97 5.58 -17.73
C SER A 63 -7.84 5.32 -18.72
N ASP A 64 -6.62 5.71 -18.35
CA ASP A 64 -5.42 5.49 -19.16
C ASP A 64 -4.97 4.03 -19.06
N ARG A 65 -4.10 3.62 -19.96
CA ARG A 65 -3.40 2.35 -19.79
C ARG A 65 -2.39 2.50 -18.66
N VAL A 66 -2.41 1.56 -17.73
CA VAL A 66 -1.56 1.61 -16.54
C VAL A 66 -0.44 0.57 -16.66
N LEU A 67 0.78 1.03 -16.47
CA LEU A 67 1.93 0.16 -16.26
C LEU A 67 2.28 0.27 -14.78
N PHE A 68 2.03 -0.78 -14.02
CA PHE A 68 2.13 -0.76 -12.57
C PHE A 68 3.29 -1.60 -12.08
N SER A 69 4.07 -1.03 -11.18
CA SER A 69 5.17 -1.69 -10.51
C SER A 69 5.00 -1.49 -9.01
N VAL A 70 5.14 -2.55 -8.23
CA VAL A 70 5.05 -2.47 -6.78
C VAL A 70 6.21 -3.24 -6.15
N HIS A 71 6.83 -2.60 -5.15
CA HIS A 71 7.83 -3.24 -4.31
C HIS A 71 7.15 -3.63 -3.01
N SER A 72 7.28 -4.87 -2.61
CA SER A 72 6.73 -5.33 -1.34
C SER A 72 7.81 -5.27 -0.27
N ASP A 73 7.49 -4.65 0.85
CA ASP A 73 8.38 -4.51 1.99
C ASP A 73 7.79 -5.25 3.20
N PRO A 74 8.63 -5.85 4.04
CA PRO A 74 8.14 -6.48 5.26
C PRO A 74 7.74 -5.44 6.29
N CYS A 75 6.69 -5.73 7.06
CA CYS A 75 6.30 -4.85 8.15
C CYS A 75 7.32 -4.94 9.31
N GLU A 76 7.36 -3.86 10.11
CA GLU A 76 8.19 -3.77 11.29
C GLU A 76 7.32 -3.38 12.47
N GLU A 77 7.88 -3.43 13.67
CA GLU A 77 7.14 -3.10 14.89
C GLU A 77 6.45 -1.74 14.83
N ARG A 78 7.10 -0.73 14.24
CA ARG A 78 6.54 0.61 14.08
C ARG A 78 5.26 0.67 13.26
N HIS A 79 4.92 -0.40 12.53
CA HIS A 79 3.70 -0.45 11.74
C HIS A 79 2.51 -1.01 12.51
N CYS A 80 2.73 -1.63 13.66
CA CYS A 80 1.67 -2.36 14.38
C CYS A 80 0.49 -1.49 14.79
N ASN A 81 0.75 -0.24 15.19
CA ASN A 81 -0.31 0.62 15.69
C ASN A 81 -1.31 1.06 14.62
N HIS A 82 -0.99 0.95 13.35
CA HIS A 82 -1.92 1.25 12.26
C HIS A 82 -2.20 0.03 11.37
N CYS A 83 -1.73 -1.14 11.78
CA CYS A 83 -1.95 -2.38 11.04
C CYS A 83 -3.27 -3.01 11.44
N SER A 84 -4.15 -3.24 10.47
CA SER A 84 -5.47 -3.82 10.73
C SER A 84 -5.55 -5.33 10.56
N VAL A 85 -4.42 -6.01 10.48
CA VAL A 85 -4.37 -7.48 10.48
C VAL A 85 -4.70 -7.98 11.89
N GLU A 86 -5.92 -8.50 12.07
CA GLU A 86 -6.43 -8.85 13.41
C GLU A 86 -5.75 -10.05 14.02
N GLU A 87 -5.44 -11.05 13.23
CA GLU A 87 -4.92 -12.33 13.72
C GLU A 87 -3.40 -12.47 13.58
N CYS A 88 -2.70 -11.34 13.62
CA CYS A 88 -1.25 -11.38 13.52
C CYS A 88 -0.63 -11.97 14.80
N PRO A 89 0.07 -13.13 14.71
CA PRO A 89 0.68 -13.74 15.90
C PRO A 89 1.92 -13.00 16.39
N TYR A 90 2.40 -12.03 15.62
CA TYR A 90 3.63 -11.29 15.90
C TYR A 90 3.38 -9.84 16.30
N ARG A 91 2.14 -9.49 16.57
CA ARG A 91 1.79 -8.10 16.91
C ARG A 91 2.50 -7.66 18.18
N ARG A 92 3.10 -6.49 18.13
CA ARG A 92 3.85 -5.90 19.24
C ARG A 92 3.11 -4.75 19.91
N GLU A 93 2.24 -4.08 19.18
CA GLU A 93 1.46 -2.96 19.70
C GLU A 93 0.01 -3.11 19.29
N ALA A 94 -0.89 -2.62 20.13
CA ALA A 94 -2.32 -2.63 19.82
C ALA A 94 -2.64 -1.70 18.67
N PHE A 95 -3.66 -2.06 17.90
CA PHE A 95 -4.15 -1.21 16.82
C PHE A 95 -4.69 0.09 17.40
N ALA A 96 -4.16 1.21 16.97
CA ALA A 96 -4.56 2.54 17.43
C ALA A 96 -5.42 3.29 16.42
N GLY A 97 -5.44 2.84 15.17
CA GLY A 97 -6.23 3.46 14.13
C GLY A 97 -5.54 3.34 12.78
N PRO A 98 -6.30 3.42 11.68
CA PRO A 98 -5.72 3.33 10.35
C PRO A 98 -4.92 4.58 10.00
N LEU A 99 -3.97 4.44 9.07
CA LEU A 99 -3.32 5.58 8.46
C LEU A 99 -4.35 6.35 7.65
N VAL A 100 -4.28 7.67 7.70
CA VAL A 100 -5.10 8.55 6.88
C VAL A 100 -4.23 9.02 5.72
N TYR A 101 -4.56 8.57 4.52
CA TYR A 101 -3.76 8.92 3.36
C TYR A 101 -4.14 10.25 2.75
N THR A 102 -3.12 11.05 2.48
CA THR A 102 -3.22 12.22 1.60
C THR A 102 -2.28 11.94 0.43
N LEU A 103 -2.35 12.76 -0.61
CA LEU A 103 -1.39 12.62 -1.72
C LEU A 103 0.04 12.76 -1.23
N ARG A 104 0.27 13.68 -0.30
CA ARG A 104 1.59 13.88 0.28
C ARG A 104 2.10 12.62 0.97
N GLU A 105 1.26 12.01 1.82
CA GLU A 105 1.65 10.83 2.57
C GLU A 105 1.89 9.61 1.69
N LEU A 106 1.10 9.44 0.64
CA LEU A 106 1.32 8.36 -0.32
C LEU A 106 2.65 8.51 -1.05
N THR A 107 3.09 9.74 -1.29
CA THR A 107 4.32 10.00 -2.03
C THR A 107 5.57 10.05 -1.16
N GLU A 108 5.42 10.16 0.16
CA GLU A 108 6.54 10.11 1.10
C GLU A 108 7.03 8.67 1.27
N ASN A 109 8.27 8.53 1.69
CA ASN A 109 8.77 7.21 2.04
C ASN A 109 8.35 6.87 3.47
N ASP A 110 8.40 5.59 3.79
CA ASP A 110 7.96 5.07 5.09
C ASP A 110 8.75 5.66 6.27
N GLU A 111 10.03 5.90 6.09
CA GLU A 111 10.86 6.47 7.14
C GLU A 111 10.44 7.88 7.52
N GLN A 112 10.07 8.69 6.53
CA GLN A 112 9.57 10.04 6.77
C GLN A 112 8.24 10.00 7.52
N ARG A 113 7.40 9.02 7.18
CA ARG A 113 6.09 8.87 7.80
C ARG A 113 6.20 8.43 9.26
N SER A 114 7.26 7.72 9.62
CA SER A 114 7.49 7.20 10.97
C SER A 114 7.86 8.26 11.97
N GLU A 115 8.26 9.43 11.50
CA GLU A 115 8.61 10.55 12.34
C GLU A 115 7.35 11.34 12.73
#